data_07cd79d6374a1b35977125d952abd0f1
#
_entry.id   07cd79d6374a1b35977125d952abd0f1
#
_cell.length_a   1.000
_cell.length_b   1.000
_cell.length_c   1.000
_cell.angle_alpha   90.00
_cell.angle_beta   90.00
_cell.angle_gamma   90.00
#
_symmetry.space_group_name_H-M   'P 1'
#
loop_
_entity.id
_entity.type
_entity.pdbx_description
1 polymer ?
#
loop_
_entity_poly.entity_id
_entity_poly.type
_entity_poly.pdbx_seq_one_letter_code
_entity_poly.pdbx_strand_id
1 'polypeptide(L)'
;MLSELTSKQGWEVDRTTMLMPIEWGTTRMNIFELNYEWRPFESNPGEEYTYPSQVTAYLRNNYTSAVYRWAIYRERPDRDSFFVGQCKNLSEQLLLYLPFSRGREPQTKRVRDVLRNERRRGSIIKFQWLWFEDFHIISKEYKGESTLISPRGLHFDHVRRMMEGFALAVQDHVNGEILNRVSGPVERRIR
;
A
#
# COMPACT_ATOMS: atom_id res chain seq x y z
N MET A 1 18.55 -1.30 -41.61
CA MET A 1 18.97 -2.02 -40.40
C MET A 1 18.59 -1.17 -39.21
N LEU A 2 17.38 -1.38 -38.70
CA LEU A 2 16.89 -0.76 -37.47
C LEU A 2 16.69 -1.94 -36.53
N SER A 3 17.67 -2.15 -35.64
CA SER A 3 17.69 -3.19 -34.63
C SER A 3 16.80 -2.82 -33.47
N GLU A 4 15.87 -3.69 -33.22
CA GLU A 4 15.05 -3.96 -32.04
C GLU A 4 15.64 -3.48 -30.72
N LEU A 5 15.00 -2.48 -30.14
CA LEU A 5 15.06 -2.20 -28.70
C LEU A 5 13.74 -2.69 -28.08
N THR A 6 13.59 -3.99 -27.96
CA THR A 6 12.61 -4.58 -27.05
C THR A 6 13.10 -4.41 -25.63
N SER A 7 12.78 -3.31 -25.01
CA SER A 7 12.88 -3.12 -23.57
C SER A 7 11.93 -4.08 -22.89
N LYS A 8 12.45 -5.22 -22.46
CA LYS A 8 11.80 -6.05 -21.45
C LYS A 8 11.77 -5.25 -20.14
N GLN A 9 10.70 -4.51 -19.91
CA GLN A 9 10.38 -4.05 -18.57
C GLN A 9 10.01 -5.30 -17.75
N GLY A 10 11.02 -5.92 -17.14
CA GLY A 10 10.84 -6.94 -16.14
C GLY A 10 10.07 -6.33 -14.97
N TRP A 11 8.89 -6.85 -14.70
CA TRP A 11 8.14 -6.54 -13.49
C TRP A 11 8.96 -7.08 -12.32
N GLU A 12 9.62 -6.19 -11.61
CA GLU A 12 10.28 -6.53 -10.37
C GLU A 12 9.17 -6.77 -9.34
N VAL A 13 8.83 -8.04 -9.15
CA VAL A 13 7.90 -8.46 -8.09
C VAL A 13 8.66 -8.30 -6.78
N ASP A 14 8.38 -7.21 -6.08
CA ASP A 14 8.92 -6.96 -4.74
C ASP A 14 8.27 -7.96 -3.76
N ARG A 15 8.84 -9.18 -3.69
CA ARG A 15 8.44 -10.22 -2.75
C ARG A 15 9.17 -9.99 -1.44
N THR A 16 8.50 -9.37 -0.52
CA THR A 16 9.05 -9.19 0.83
C THR A 16 8.52 -10.26 1.76
N THR A 17 9.40 -11.15 2.18
CA THR A 17 9.14 -12.10 3.28
C THR A 17 9.43 -11.39 4.60
N MET A 18 8.42 -11.18 5.41
CA MET A 18 8.57 -10.52 6.70
C MET A 18 8.63 -11.55 7.83
N LEU A 19 9.78 -11.63 8.48
CA LEU A 19 9.96 -12.39 9.71
C LEU A 19 9.74 -11.43 10.89
N MET A 20 8.61 -11.51 11.57
CA MET A 20 8.36 -10.75 12.80
C MET A 20 8.57 -11.62 14.02
N PRO A 21 9.52 -11.31 14.89
CA PRO A 21 9.56 -11.91 16.22
C PRO A 21 8.45 -11.29 17.07
N ILE A 22 7.47 -12.07 17.47
CA ILE A 22 6.49 -11.66 18.47
C ILE A 22 7.00 -12.18 19.81
N GLU A 23 7.65 -11.31 20.59
CA GLU A 23 7.98 -11.59 21.99
C GLU A 23 6.73 -11.44 22.87
N TRP A 24 6.14 -12.56 23.21
CA TRP A 24 5.20 -12.65 24.33
C TRP A 24 5.90 -13.45 25.43
N GLY A 25 6.14 -12.81 26.55
CA GLY A 25 6.83 -13.30 27.74
C GLY A 25 7.02 -14.82 27.85
N THR A 26 8.29 -15.24 27.92
CA THR A 26 8.84 -16.59 28.03
C THR A 26 8.97 -17.43 26.74
N THR A 27 10.09 -17.24 26.05
CA THR A 27 10.94 -18.27 25.40
C THR A 27 10.42 -19.08 24.21
N ARG A 28 9.53 -18.57 23.33
CA ARG A 28 9.42 -19.14 21.97
C ARG A 28 9.15 -18.01 20.97
N MET A 29 10.12 -17.71 20.10
CA MET A 29 9.91 -16.92 18.89
C MET A 29 8.89 -17.64 18.00
N ASN A 30 7.71 -17.08 17.83
CA ASN A 30 6.83 -17.47 16.74
C ASN A 30 7.23 -16.61 15.55
N ILE A 31 7.87 -17.22 14.55
CA ILE A 31 8.18 -16.56 13.28
C ILE A 31 6.88 -16.54 12.48
N PHE A 32 6.41 -15.36 12.13
CA PHE A 32 5.28 -15.18 11.24
C PHE A 32 5.82 -14.78 9.87
N GLU A 33 5.55 -15.60 8.86
CA GLU A 33 5.91 -15.33 7.47
C GLU A 33 4.66 -14.92 6.69
N LEU A 34 4.70 -13.73 6.10
CA LEU A 34 3.65 -13.22 5.25
C LEU A 34 4.23 -12.91 3.87
N ASN A 35 3.82 -13.69 2.87
CA ASN A 35 4.14 -13.43 1.49
C ASN A 35 3.12 -12.48 0.90
N TYR A 36 3.56 -11.29 0.50
CA TYR A 36 2.70 -10.31 -0.13
C TYR A 36 3.43 -9.60 -1.28
N GLU A 37 2.65 -9.01 -2.17
CA GLU A 37 3.15 -8.19 -3.27
C GLU A 37 2.26 -6.97 -3.52
N TRP A 38 2.87 -5.92 -4.04
CA TRP A 38 2.14 -4.75 -4.50
C TRP A 38 1.81 -4.91 -5.98
N ARG A 39 0.52 -5.09 -6.29
CA ARG A 39 0.01 -5.20 -7.66
C ARG A 39 -0.57 -3.87 -8.13
N PRO A 40 -0.37 -3.48 -9.40
CA PRO A 40 -1.02 -2.29 -9.92
C PRO A 40 -2.55 -2.46 -9.89
N PHE A 41 -3.27 -1.37 -9.63
CA PHE A 41 -4.69 -1.32 -9.94
C PHE A 41 -4.87 -1.18 -11.45
N GLU A 42 -5.85 -1.84 -11.98
CA GLU A 42 -6.19 -1.78 -13.41
C GLU A 42 -7.41 -0.87 -13.62
N SER A 43 -7.32 0.04 -14.59
CA SER A 43 -8.44 0.84 -15.06
C SER A 43 -9.38 0.03 -15.96
N ASN A 44 -8.82 -0.88 -16.76
CA ASN A 44 -9.46 -1.89 -17.60
C ASN A 44 -8.62 -3.17 -17.55
N PRO A 45 -9.11 -4.32 -18.05
CA PRO A 45 -8.33 -5.56 -18.08
C PRO A 45 -6.97 -5.36 -18.74
N GLY A 46 -5.89 -5.59 -18.00
CA GLY A 46 -4.51 -5.44 -18.48
C GLY A 46 -4.00 -4.00 -18.65
N GLU A 47 -4.80 -2.99 -18.28
CA GLU A 47 -4.43 -1.58 -18.34
C GLU A 47 -4.23 -1.00 -16.93
N GLU A 48 -2.98 -0.69 -16.57
CA GLU A 48 -2.65 -0.09 -15.28
C GLU A 48 -3.31 1.28 -15.11
N TYR A 49 -3.90 1.53 -13.93
CA TYR A 49 -4.46 2.83 -13.61
C TYR A 49 -3.37 3.92 -13.55
N THR A 50 -3.55 4.96 -14.33
CA THR A 50 -2.66 6.12 -14.38
C THR A 50 -3.30 7.34 -13.72
N TYR A 51 -2.64 7.90 -12.69
CA TYR A 51 -3.12 9.10 -12.01
C TYR A 51 -3.00 10.35 -12.90
N PRO A 52 -4.04 11.20 -12.99
CA PRO A 52 -5.32 11.21 -12.32
C PRO A 52 -6.49 10.76 -13.23
N SER A 53 -6.44 9.58 -13.79
CA SER A 53 -7.50 9.07 -14.66
C SER A 53 -8.85 8.94 -13.93
N GLN A 54 -9.92 8.85 -14.70
CA GLN A 54 -11.25 8.62 -14.15
C GLN A 54 -11.39 7.21 -13.58
N VAL A 55 -12.26 7.06 -12.59
CA VAL A 55 -12.60 5.76 -12.03
C VAL A 55 -13.55 5.03 -12.97
N THR A 56 -13.05 4.00 -13.64
CA THR A 56 -13.81 3.20 -14.61
C THR A 56 -14.83 2.27 -13.93
N ALA A 57 -15.77 1.74 -14.69
CA ALA A 57 -16.70 0.72 -14.21
C ALA A 57 -15.95 -0.57 -13.84
N TYR A 58 -14.91 -0.95 -14.60
CA TYR A 58 -14.08 -2.09 -14.30
C TYR A 58 -13.42 -1.97 -12.93
N LEU A 59 -12.76 -0.84 -12.64
CA LEU A 59 -12.12 -0.59 -11.35
C LEU A 59 -13.13 -0.64 -10.18
N ARG A 60 -14.32 -0.06 -10.36
CA ARG A 60 -15.38 -0.09 -9.34
C ARG A 60 -15.86 -1.50 -9.01
N ASN A 61 -15.97 -2.36 -10.02
CA ASN A 61 -16.58 -3.68 -9.84
C ASN A 61 -15.58 -4.71 -9.34
N ASN A 62 -14.29 -4.56 -9.66
CA ASN A 62 -13.26 -5.54 -9.32
C ASN A 62 -12.50 -5.23 -8.03
N TYR A 63 -12.45 -3.96 -7.63
CA TYR A 63 -11.71 -3.54 -6.45
C TYR A 63 -12.65 -2.80 -5.47
N THR A 64 -13.22 -3.54 -4.53
CA THR A 64 -14.11 -2.96 -3.52
C THR A 64 -13.37 -2.53 -2.28
N SER A 65 -12.81 -3.47 -1.52
CA SER A 65 -12.05 -3.21 -0.30
C SER A 65 -10.57 -3.50 -0.54
N ALA A 66 -9.68 -2.64 -0.08
CA ALA A 66 -8.26 -2.82 -0.30
C ALA A 66 -7.40 -2.19 0.80
N VAL A 67 -6.20 -2.73 0.96
CA VAL A 67 -5.03 -1.99 1.42
C VAL A 67 -4.29 -1.55 0.16
N TYR A 68 -3.98 -0.28 0.07
CA TYR A 68 -3.42 0.33 -1.14
C TYR A 68 -2.23 1.21 -0.82
N ARG A 69 -1.40 1.46 -1.83
CA ARG A 69 -0.36 2.51 -1.73
C ARG A 69 -0.35 3.42 -2.95
N TRP A 70 -0.03 4.67 -2.71
CA TRP A 70 0.53 5.57 -3.70
C TRP A 70 2.05 5.47 -3.62
N ALA A 71 2.69 5.10 -4.73
CA ALA A 71 4.13 5.07 -4.86
C ALA A 71 4.56 6.18 -5.83
N ILE A 72 5.44 7.05 -5.39
CA ILE A 72 5.95 8.19 -6.16
C ILE A 72 7.42 7.94 -6.39
N TYR A 73 7.77 7.60 -7.62
CA TYR A 73 9.14 7.33 -8.04
C TYR A 73 9.75 8.57 -8.67
N ARG A 74 10.92 8.95 -8.21
CA ARG A 74 11.67 10.09 -8.70
C ARG A 74 12.96 9.62 -9.39
N GLU A 75 13.66 10.54 -10.08
CA GLU A 75 14.97 10.24 -10.69
C GLU A 75 15.99 9.68 -9.69
N ARG A 76 15.84 10.05 -8.41
CA ARG A 76 16.67 9.55 -7.32
C ARG A 76 15.82 8.66 -6.40
N PRO A 77 16.09 7.35 -6.36
CA PRO A 77 15.31 6.40 -5.54
C PRO A 77 15.30 6.71 -4.05
N ASP A 78 16.36 7.32 -3.50
CA ASP A 78 16.44 7.79 -2.11
C ASP A 78 15.41 8.87 -1.75
N ARG A 79 14.76 9.44 -2.78
CA ARG A 79 13.70 10.44 -2.65
C ARG A 79 12.30 9.93 -2.97
N ASP A 80 12.17 8.65 -3.22
CA ASP A 80 10.86 8.06 -3.45
C ASP A 80 9.95 8.28 -2.24
N SER A 81 8.66 8.38 -2.48
CA SER A 81 7.69 8.59 -1.41
C SER A 81 6.55 7.61 -1.52
N PHE A 82 6.08 7.15 -0.38
CA PHE A 82 5.01 6.18 -0.28
C PHE A 82 3.93 6.67 0.68
N PHE A 83 2.70 6.43 0.31
CA PHE A 83 1.55 6.57 1.18
C PHE A 83 0.78 5.27 1.18
N VAL A 84 0.64 4.62 2.33
CA VAL A 84 -0.16 3.41 2.50
C VAL A 84 -1.47 3.77 3.16
N GLY A 85 -2.56 3.18 2.72
CA GLY A 85 -3.88 3.38 3.29
C GLY A 85 -4.76 2.16 3.11
N GLN A 86 -5.90 2.17 3.77
CA GLN A 86 -6.91 1.14 3.62
C GLN A 86 -8.27 1.76 3.35
N CYS A 87 -9.13 1.04 2.65
CA CYS A 87 -10.49 1.49 2.39
C CYS A 87 -11.48 0.32 2.26
N LYS A 88 -12.73 0.59 2.60
CA LYS A 88 -13.86 -0.32 2.36
C LYS A 88 -14.41 -0.17 0.94
N ASN A 89 -14.29 1.02 0.37
CA ASN A 89 -14.74 1.34 -0.98
C ASN A 89 -13.61 2.07 -1.73
N LEU A 90 -12.91 1.34 -2.58
CA LEU A 90 -11.77 1.89 -3.31
C LEU A 90 -12.16 3.02 -4.26
N SER A 91 -13.29 2.87 -4.95
CA SER A 91 -13.72 3.87 -5.93
C SER A 91 -14.03 5.21 -5.28
N GLU A 92 -14.69 5.21 -4.12
CA GLU A 92 -14.92 6.42 -3.33
C GLU A 92 -13.61 7.01 -2.81
N GLN A 93 -12.73 6.15 -2.30
CA GLN A 93 -11.44 6.58 -1.79
C GLN A 93 -10.59 7.22 -2.88
N LEU A 94 -10.54 6.62 -4.07
CA LEU A 94 -9.78 7.14 -5.20
C LEU A 94 -10.27 8.51 -5.64
N LEU A 95 -11.59 8.73 -5.66
CA LEU A 95 -12.18 10.03 -6.01
C LEU A 95 -11.69 11.16 -5.08
N LEU A 96 -11.39 10.86 -3.81
CA LEU A 96 -10.88 11.86 -2.87
C LEU A 96 -9.47 12.37 -3.22
N TYR A 97 -8.68 11.58 -3.95
CA TYR A 97 -7.32 11.96 -4.38
C TYR A 97 -7.30 12.68 -5.72
N LEU A 98 -8.39 12.70 -6.48
CA LEU A 98 -8.43 13.41 -7.76
C LEU A 98 -8.23 14.92 -7.57
N PRO A 99 -7.62 15.62 -8.54
CA PRO A 99 -7.24 17.03 -8.42
C PRO A 99 -8.40 17.98 -8.07
N PHE A 100 -9.62 17.64 -8.49
CA PHE A 100 -10.82 18.45 -8.29
C PHE A 100 -11.67 18.01 -7.09
N SER A 101 -11.20 17.03 -6.32
CA SER A 101 -11.93 16.56 -5.15
C SER A 101 -12.04 17.66 -4.08
N ARG A 102 -13.23 17.76 -3.48
CA ARG A 102 -13.51 18.67 -2.36
C ARG A 102 -13.30 18.01 -0.99
N GLY A 103 -12.70 16.82 -0.93
CA GLY A 103 -12.44 16.13 0.33
C GLY A 103 -11.68 17.03 1.31
N ARG A 104 -12.23 17.15 2.55
CA ARG A 104 -11.75 18.10 3.56
C ARG A 104 -10.79 17.46 4.56
N GLU A 105 -10.68 16.14 4.58
CA GLU A 105 -9.80 15.44 5.50
C GLU A 105 -8.34 15.89 5.32
N PRO A 106 -7.66 16.36 6.37
CA PRO A 106 -6.33 16.99 6.25
C PRO A 106 -5.29 16.07 5.60
N GLN A 107 -5.26 14.79 5.97
CA GLN A 107 -4.32 13.82 5.43
C GLN A 107 -4.56 13.55 3.95
N THR A 108 -5.80 13.31 3.55
CA THR A 108 -6.19 13.11 2.15
C THR A 108 -5.85 14.32 1.29
N LYS A 109 -6.11 15.53 1.82
CA LYS A 109 -5.72 16.77 1.15
C LYS A 109 -4.22 16.87 0.96
N ARG A 110 -3.42 16.58 2.01
CA ARG A 110 -1.96 16.58 1.93
C ARG A 110 -1.45 15.65 0.85
N VAL A 111 -1.89 14.38 0.85
CA VAL A 111 -1.48 13.38 -0.15
C VAL A 111 -1.87 13.84 -1.56
N ARG A 112 -3.10 14.30 -1.77
CA ARG A 112 -3.56 14.83 -3.07
C ARG A 112 -2.69 15.99 -3.55
N ASP A 113 -2.31 16.91 -2.67
CA ASP A 113 -1.46 18.05 -3.02
C ASP A 113 -0.05 17.59 -3.41
N VAL A 114 0.50 16.58 -2.71
CA VAL A 114 1.77 15.95 -3.07
C VAL A 114 1.67 15.30 -4.45
N LEU A 115 0.67 14.42 -4.69
CA LEU A 115 0.47 13.75 -5.97
C LEU A 115 0.39 14.74 -7.14
N ARG A 116 -0.37 15.83 -6.95
CA ARG A 116 -0.51 16.88 -7.98
C ARG A 116 0.81 17.57 -8.28
N ASN A 117 1.58 17.90 -7.26
CA ASN A 117 2.87 18.58 -7.41
C ASN A 117 3.91 17.66 -8.04
N GLU A 118 3.98 16.39 -7.62
CA GLU A 118 4.91 15.42 -8.18
C GLU A 118 4.61 15.11 -9.64
N ARG A 119 3.32 15.01 -10.00
CA ARG A 119 2.94 14.88 -11.42
C ARG A 119 3.45 16.04 -12.27
N ARG A 120 3.36 17.28 -11.76
CA ARG A 120 3.87 18.47 -12.48
C ARG A 120 5.40 18.44 -12.64
N ARG A 121 6.10 17.74 -11.75
CA ARG A 121 7.56 17.53 -11.81
C ARG A 121 7.98 16.39 -12.71
N GLY A 122 7.04 15.65 -13.27
CA GLY A 122 7.31 14.49 -14.12
C GLY A 122 7.59 13.19 -13.37
N SER A 123 7.36 13.15 -12.05
CA SER A 123 7.51 11.92 -11.26
C SER A 123 6.54 10.83 -11.74
N ILE A 124 6.98 9.57 -11.67
CA ILE A 124 6.12 8.42 -11.95
C ILE A 124 5.28 8.11 -10.71
N ILE A 125 3.96 8.14 -10.86
CA ILE A 125 3.02 7.90 -9.78
C ILE A 125 2.27 6.61 -10.08
N LYS A 126 2.44 5.60 -9.21
CA LYS A 126 1.74 4.32 -9.30
C LYS A 126 0.73 4.20 -8.18
N PHE A 127 -0.42 3.63 -8.51
CA PHE A 127 -1.46 3.27 -7.54
C PHE A 127 -1.56 1.76 -7.49
N GLN A 128 -1.28 1.17 -6.33
CA GLN A 128 -1.10 -0.27 -6.15
C GLN A 128 -1.93 -0.76 -4.98
N TRP A 129 -2.32 -2.03 -5.02
CA TRP A 129 -3.01 -2.70 -3.93
C TRP A 129 -2.18 -3.85 -3.39
N LEU A 130 -2.36 -4.14 -2.11
CA LEU A 130 -1.70 -5.23 -1.43
C LEU A 130 -2.40 -6.53 -1.77
N TRP A 131 -1.69 -7.44 -2.44
CA TRP A 131 -2.09 -8.82 -2.58
C TRP A 131 -1.24 -9.68 -1.65
N PHE A 132 -1.84 -10.72 -1.05
CA PHE A 132 -1.15 -11.67 -0.17
C PHE A 132 -1.78 -13.05 -0.31
N GLU A 133 -1.01 -14.08 0.02
CA GLU A 133 -1.48 -15.45 0.07
C GLU A 133 -2.30 -15.71 1.33
N ASP A 134 -3.18 -16.71 1.28
CA ASP A 134 -3.94 -17.14 2.44
C ASP A 134 -2.99 -17.61 3.55
N PHE A 135 -3.22 -17.17 4.77
CA PHE A 135 -2.43 -17.62 5.92
C PHE A 135 -3.31 -17.82 7.16
N HIS A 136 -2.78 -18.59 8.12
CA HIS A 136 -3.48 -18.89 9.36
C HIS A 136 -2.86 -18.16 10.54
N ILE A 137 -3.72 -17.52 11.34
CA ILE A 137 -3.34 -17.06 12.66
C ILE A 137 -3.78 -18.15 13.67
N ILE A 138 -2.82 -18.70 14.40
CA ILE A 138 -3.07 -19.69 15.44
C ILE A 138 -2.93 -19.02 16.80
N SER A 139 -4.01 -18.99 17.58
CA SER A 139 -3.98 -18.50 18.95
C SER A 139 -3.80 -19.67 19.93
N LYS A 140 -2.77 -19.60 20.77
CA LYS A 140 -2.58 -20.57 21.85
C LYS A 140 -3.60 -20.44 22.96
N GLU A 141 -4.11 -19.22 23.18
CA GLU A 141 -5.12 -18.93 24.20
C GLU A 141 -6.46 -19.61 23.90
N TYR A 142 -6.77 -19.81 22.62
CA TYR A 142 -7.98 -20.49 22.18
C TYR A 142 -7.72 -21.95 21.74
N LYS A 143 -6.93 -22.70 22.52
CA LYS A 143 -6.70 -24.15 22.34
C LYS A 143 -6.25 -24.56 20.92
N GLY A 144 -5.52 -23.69 20.23
CA GLY A 144 -5.04 -23.99 18.89
C GLY A 144 -6.06 -23.74 17.78
N GLU A 145 -7.14 -23.04 18.04
CA GLU A 145 -8.03 -22.54 16.99
C GLU A 145 -7.26 -21.65 16.03
N SER A 146 -7.42 -21.91 14.74
CA SER A 146 -6.79 -21.12 13.69
C SER A 146 -7.84 -20.30 12.95
N THR A 147 -7.47 -19.05 12.65
CA THR A 147 -8.27 -18.18 11.79
C THR A 147 -7.58 -18.03 10.46
N LEU A 148 -8.26 -18.44 9.39
CA LEU A 148 -7.80 -18.22 8.02
C LEU A 148 -7.93 -16.75 7.65
N ILE A 149 -6.84 -16.13 7.28
CA ILE A 149 -6.80 -14.78 6.71
C ILE A 149 -6.52 -14.88 5.23
N SER A 150 -7.39 -14.32 4.42
CA SER A 150 -7.27 -14.30 2.97
C SER A 150 -7.49 -12.89 2.41
N PRO A 151 -7.07 -12.60 1.17
CA PRO A 151 -7.37 -11.33 0.51
C PRO A 151 -8.86 -11.01 0.48
N ARG A 152 -9.72 -12.03 0.44
CA ARG A 152 -11.18 -11.86 0.55
C ARG A 152 -11.61 -11.30 1.91
N GLY A 153 -10.79 -11.53 2.95
CA GLY A 153 -11.04 -10.98 4.29
C GLY A 153 -10.84 -9.46 4.39
N LEU A 154 -10.33 -8.79 3.35
CA LEU A 154 -10.17 -7.33 3.33
C LEU A 154 -11.49 -6.55 3.43
N HIS A 155 -12.65 -7.18 3.28
CA HIS A 155 -13.93 -6.54 3.59
C HIS A 155 -14.13 -6.30 5.09
N PHE A 156 -13.44 -7.05 5.97
CA PHE A 156 -13.43 -6.82 7.41
C PHE A 156 -12.46 -5.71 7.81
N ASP A 157 -12.93 -4.77 8.64
CA ASP A 157 -12.12 -3.62 9.04
C ASP A 157 -10.84 -4.02 9.80
N HIS A 158 -10.94 -4.97 10.72
CA HIS A 158 -9.79 -5.43 11.51
C HIS A 158 -8.72 -6.09 10.64
N VAL A 159 -9.09 -6.84 9.59
CA VAL A 159 -8.14 -7.43 8.65
C VAL A 159 -7.43 -6.34 7.84
N ARG A 160 -8.19 -5.36 7.34
CA ARG A 160 -7.57 -4.23 6.61
C ARG A 160 -6.58 -3.46 7.47
N ARG A 161 -6.93 -3.13 8.71
CA ARG A 161 -6.05 -2.41 9.63
C ARG A 161 -4.80 -3.20 9.98
N MET A 162 -4.94 -4.51 10.20
CA MET A 162 -3.82 -5.39 10.42
C MET A 162 -2.85 -5.37 9.22
N MET A 163 -3.37 -5.56 8.01
CA MET A 163 -2.57 -5.59 6.79
C MET A 163 -1.96 -4.22 6.45
N GLU A 164 -2.67 -3.12 6.71
CA GLU A 164 -2.11 -1.76 6.60
C GLU A 164 -0.93 -1.57 7.58
N GLY A 165 -1.09 -2.01 8.82
CA GLY A 165 -0.02 -1.94 9.82
C GLY A 165 1.22 -2.73 9.42
N PHE A 166 1.06 -3.92 8.87
CA PHE A 166 2.18 -4.71 8.32
C PHE A 166 2.85 -3.99 7.15
N ALA A 167 2.06 -3.51 6.20
CA ALA A 167 2.59 -2.81 5.04
C ALA A 167 3.37 -1.55 5.42
N LEU A 168 2.91 -0.80 6.42
CA LEU A 168 3.63 0.36 6.95
C LEU A 168 4.93 -0.03 7.65
N ALA A 169 4.91 -1.08 8.48
CA ALA A 169 6.09 -1.55 9.19
C ALA A 169 7.20 -1.98 8.21
N VAL A 170 6.85 -2.66 7.13
CA VAL A 170 7.81 -3.04 6.09
C VAL A 170 8.31 -1.82 5.33
N GLN A 171 7.41 -0.91 4.96
CA GLN A 171 7.80 0.29 4.20
C GLN A 171 8.78 1.18 4.97
N ASP A 172 8.76 1.14 6.32
CA ASP A 172 9.73 1.84 7.17
C ASP A 172 11.18 1.36 6.99
N HIS A 173 11.38 0.13 6.51
CA HIS A 173 12.69 -0.45 6.24
C HIS A 173 13.15 -0.26 4.79
N VAL A 174 12.27 0.23 3.91
CA VAL A 174 12.59 0.53 2.52
C VAL A 174 13.04 1.99 2.42
N ASN A 175 14.05 2.25 1.59
CA ASN A 175 14.49 3.61 1.32
C ASN A 175 13.34 4.43 0.72
N GLY A 176 13.03 5.57 1.34
CA GLY A 176 11.98 6.47 0.86
C GLY A 176 11.23 7.17 1.98
N GLU A 177 10.49 8.22 1.64
CA GLU A 177 9.68 8.99 2.58
C GLU A 177 8.29 8.38 2.74
N ILE A 178 7.88 8.09 3.99
CA ILE A 178 6.52 7.66 4.28
C ILE A 178 5.63 8.88 4.53
N LEU A 179 4.71 9.14 3.60
CA LEU A 179 3.78 10.26 3.67
C LEU A 179 2.69 10.09 4.74
N ASN A 180 2.52 8.89 5.30
CA ASN A 180 1.60 8.64 6.42
C ASN A 180 2.01 9.36 7.70
N ARG A 181 3.30 9.60 7.87
CA ARG A 181 3.80 10.30 9.06
C ARG A 181 3.40 11.77 8.97
N VAL A 182 2.61 12.21 9.94
CA VAL A 182 2.39 13.64 10.16
C VAL A 182 3.71 14.20 10.65
N SER A 183 4.41 14.96 9.81
CA SER A 183 5.54 15.76 10.25
C SER A 183 5.02 16.91 11.10
N GLY A 184 4.59 16.60 12.33
CA GLY A 184 4.54 17.57 13.39
C GLY A 184 5.96 17.72 13.94
N PRO A 185 6.37 18.90 14.42
CA PRO A 185 7.62 19.01 15.13
C PRO A 185 7.55 18.05 16.32
N VAL A 186 8.41 17.03 16.31
CA VAL A 186 8.67 16.23 17.50
C VAL A 186 9.38 17.19 18.44
N GLU A 187 8.62 17.90 19.28
CA GLU A 187 9.16 18.49 20.48
C GLU A 187 9.76 17.34 21.28
N ARG A 188 11.07 17.15 21.10
CA ARG A 188 11.87 16.36 22.03
C ARG A 188 11.78 17.05 23.38
N ARG A 189 10.78 16.74 24.16
CA ARG A 189 10.82 16.99 25.59
C ARG A 189 11.87 16.04 26.17
N ILE A 190 13.11 16.52 26.14
CA ILE A 190 14.18 15.99 26.96
C ILE A 190 13.80 16.44 28.41
N ARG A 191 13.38 15.48 29.20
CA ARG A 191 13.36 15.57 30.65
C ARG A 191 14.43 14.69 31.22
#